data_f10b3347c3d37457c2d9c7910537e06a
#
_entry.id   f10b3347c3d37457c2d9c7910537e06a
#
_cell.length_a   1.000
_cell.length_b   1.000
_cell.length_c   1.000
_cell.angle_alpha   90.00
_cell.angle_beta   90.00
_cell.angle_gamma   90.00
#
_symmetry.space_group_name_H-M   'P 1'
#
loop_
_entity.id
_entity.type
_entity.pdbx_description
1 polymer ?
#
loop_
_entity_poly.entity_id
_entity_poly.type
_entity_poly.pdbx_seq_one_letter_code
_entity_poly.pdbx_strand_id
1 'polypeptide(L)'
;PNQRILRLRRMDAIESRYYMRFQVIDKPGVLAKIAGVLGRHHISIASVHQKERRFARVVPVVMMTHDAKEANVRRALAAIDRMGVVKSHTVAIRTEAPRTK
;
A
#
# COMPACT_ATOMS: atom_id res chain seq x y z
N PRO A 1 -12.42 1.72 -30.68
CA PRO A 1 -12.01 1.74 -29.28
C PRO A 1 -10.81 2.64 -29.05
N ASN A 2 -10.80 3.25 -27.92
CA ASN A 2 -9.74 4.17 -27.55
C ASN A 2 -8.55 3.39 -27.02
N GLN A 3 -7.41 3.46 -27.68
CA GLN A 3 -6.19 2.75 -27.25
C GLN A 3 -5.72 3.21 -25.88
N ARG A 4 -5.96 4.47 -25.53
CA ARG A 4 -5.62 4.99 -24.21
C ARG A 4 -6.36 4.24 -23.11
N ILE A 5 -7.65 3.95 -23.29
CA ILE A 5 -8.45 3.19 -22.33
C ILE A 5 -7.91 1.77 -22.19
N LEU A 6 -7.58 1.11 -23.31
CA LEU A 6 -7.01 -0.23 -23.27
C LEU A 6 -5.68 -0.26 -22.52
N ARG A 7 -4.84 0.74 -22.73
CA ARG A 7 -3.56 0.85 -22.04
C ARG A 7 -3.75 0.99 -20.52
N LEU A 8 -4.69 1.82 -20.09
CA LEU A 8 -4.99 1.98 -18.66
C LEU A 8 -5.48 0.68 -18.04
N ARG A 9 -6.33 -0.06 -18.73
CA ARG A 9 -6.82 -1.36 -18.25
C ARG A 9 -5.67 -2.36 -18.08
N ARG A 10 -4.72 -2.39 -19.02
CA ARG A 10 -3.55 -3.26 -18.91
C ARG A 10 -2.69 -2.89 -17.71
N MET A 11 -2.50 -1.59 -17.46
CA MET A 11 -1.75 -1.12 -16.30
C MET A 11 -2.43 -1.55 -15.00
N ASP A 12 -3.74 -1.45 -14.93
CA ASP A 12 -4.50 -1.85 -13.74
C ASP A 12 -4.40 -3.35 -13.47
N ALA A 13 -4.21 -4.17 -14.51
CA ALA A 13 -4.08 -5.62 -14.39
C ALA A 13 -2.64 -6.07 -14.11
N ILE A 14 -1.67 -5.17 -14.16
CA ILE A 14 -0.28 -5.49 -13.86
C ILE A 14 -0.15 -5.88 -12.39
N GLU A 15 0.55 -6.98 -12.15
CA GLU A 15 0.84 -7.43 -10.79
C GLU A 15 2.33 -7.25 -10.50
N SER A 16 2.62 -6.74 -9.33
CA SER A 16 3.99 -6.52 -8.85
C SER A 16 4.01 -6.59 -7.34
N ARG A 17 5.20 -6.77 -6.80
CA ARG A 17 5.43 -6.55 -5.38
C ARG A 17 5.69 -5.08 -5.15
N TYR A 18 5.24 -4.58 -3.99
CA TYR A 18 5.38 -3.18 -3.64
C TYR A 18 6.10 -3.03 -2.30
N TYR A 19 6.93 -2.01 -2.25
CA TYR A 19 7.47 -1.44 -1.02
C TYR A 19 6.57 -0.25 -0.69
N MET A 20 6.00 -0.25 0.50
CA MET A 20 5.11 0.82 0.96
C MET A 20 5.66 1.44 2.23
N ARG A 21 5.67 2.75 2.29
CA ARG A 21 6.13 3.48 3.46
C ARG A 21 5.02 4.40 3.94
N PHE A 22 4.64 4.22 5.20
CA PHE A 22 3.58 4.99 5.86
C PHE A 22 4.17 5.83 6.97
N GLN A 23 3.70 7.06 7.10
CA GLN A 23 3.99 7.91 8.27
C GLN A 23 2.74 7.90 9.13
N VAL A 24 2.80 7.23 10.27
CA VAL A 24 1.62 6.96 11.08
C VAL A 24 1.84 7.34 12.55
N ILE A 25 0.75 7.58 13.27
CA ILE A 25 0.81 7.75 14.72
C ILE A 25 1.08 6.38 15.34
N ASP A 26 2.08 6.30 16.22
CA ASP A 26 2.41 5.08 16.95
C ASP A 26 1.42 4.86 18.10
N LYS A 27 0.31 4.21 17.79
CA LYS A 27 -0.74 3.86 18.74
C LYS A 27 -1.20 2.43 18.53
N PRO A 28 -1.69 1.75 19.57
CA PRO A 28 -2.25 0.42 19.43
C PRO A 28 -3.35 0.39 18.36
N GLY A 29 -3.37 -0.64 17.54
CA GLY A 29 -4.39 -0.86 16.53
C GLY A 29 -4.16 -0.16 15.20
N VAL A 30 -3.20 0.76 15.08
CA VAL A 30 -2.96 1.49 13.83
C VAL A 30 -2.50 0.54 12.72
N LEU A 31 -1.53 -0.32 13.01
CA LEU A 31 -1.07 -1.30 12.02
C LEU A 31 -2.19 -2.26 11.62
N ALA A 32 -3.02 -2.66 12.57
CA ALA A 32 -4.15 -3.54 12.27
C ALA A 32 -5.15 -2.87 11.31
N LYS A 33 -5.40 -1.58 11.47
CA LYS A 33 -6.28 -0.82 10.57
C LYS A 33 -5.71 -0.77 9.15
N ILE A 34 -4.43 -0.47 9.03
CA ILE A 34 -3.76 -0.42 7.72
C ILE A 34 -3.78 -1.80 7.07
N ALA A 35 -3.40 -2.83 7.82
CA ALA A 35 -3.40 -4.21 7.32
C ALA A 35 -4.81 -4.64 6.89
N GLY A 36 -5.83 -4.24 7.64
CA GLY A 36 -7.22 -4.54 7.29
C GLY A 36 -7.64 -3.91 5.96
N VAL A 37 -7.24 -2.66 5.71
CA VAL A 37 -7.53 -2.00 4.43
C VAL A 37 -6.83 -2.73 3.28
N LEU A 38 -5.54 -3.06 3.46
CA LEU A 38 -4.80 -3.80 2.44
C LEU A 38 -5.47 -5.13 2.14
N GLY A 39 -5.86 -5.87 3.18
CA GLY A 39 -6.54 -7.16 3.01
C GLY A 39 -7.87 -7.05 2.28
N ARG A 40 -8.67 -6.03 2.57
CA ARG A 40 -9.94 -5.81 1.88
C ARG A 40 -9.75 -5.50 0.39
N HIS A 41 -8.59 -5.02 0.00
CA HIS A 41 -8.24 -4.75 -1.39
C HIS A 41 -7.38 -5.87 -2.00
N HIS A 42 -7.42 -7.06 -1.39
CA HIS A 42 -6.73 -8.26 -1.89
C HIS A 42 -5.21 -8.12 -1.98
N ILE A 43 -4.63 -7.38 -1.05
CA ILE A 43 -3.19 -7.20 -0.97
C ILE A 43 -2.67 -7.99 0.23
N SER A 44 -1.77 -8.94 -0.02
CA SER A 44 -1.15 -9.75 1.02
C SER A 44 0.18 -9.11 1.44
N ILE A 45 0.38 -9.00 2.75
CA ILE A 45 1.58 -8.40 3.32
C ILE A 45 2.64 -9.50 3.47
N ALA A 46 3.84 -9.26 2.93
CA ALA A 46 4.95 -10.18 3.06
C ALA A 46 5.79 -9.88 4.30
N SER A 47 5.98 -8.60 4.63
CA SER A 47 6.75 -8.21 5.81
C SER A 47 6.34 -6.82 6.28
N VAL A 48 6.59 -6.56 7.56
CA VAL A 48 6.36 -5.26 8.18
C VAL A 48 7.59 -4.91 9.00
N HIS A 49 8.09 -3.69 8.83
CA HIS A 49 9.17 -3.14 9.62
C HIS A 49 8.75 -1.85 10.29
N GLN A 50 8.81 -1.83 11.61
CA GLN A 50 8.64 -0.63 12.42
C GLN A 50 9.90 -0.48 13.25
N LYS A 51 10.77 0.44 12.84
CA LYS A 51 12.13 0.53 13.34
C LYS A 51 12.20 1.03 14.80
N GLU A 52 11.33 1.98 15.14
CA GLU A 52 11.30 2.59 16.47
C GLU A 52 9.88 2.66 17.00
N ARG A 53 9.76 2.56 18.31
CA ARG A 53 8.50 2.79 18.99
C ARG A 53 8.59 4.16 19.67
N ARG A 54 7.68 5.06 19.27
CA ARG A 54 7.56 6.38 19.88
C ARG A 54 6.09 6.67 20.10
N PHE A 55 5.56 6.15 21.21
CA PHE A 55 4.14 6.23 21.52
C PHE A 55 3.57 7.63 21.25
N ALA A 56 2.44 7.70 20.55
CA ALA A 56 1.74 8.91 20.17
C ALA A 56 2.53 9.87 19.24
N ARG A 57 3.71 9.47 18.78
CA ARG A 57 4.50 10.23 17.79
C ARG A 57 4.30 9.65 16.40
N VAL A 58 4.63 10.46 15.40
CA VAL A 58 4.62 9.99 14.01
C VAL A 58 5.89 9.19 13.73
N VAL A 59 5.72 7.97 13.26
CA VAL A 59 6.83 7.07 12.96
C VAL A 59 6.65 6.46 11.58
N PRO A 60 7.76 6.11 10.89
CA PRO A 60 7.67 5.41 9.63
C PRO A 60 7.42 3.92 9.85
N VAL A 61 6.56 3.35 9.02
CA VAL A 61 6.32 1.91 8.96
C VAL A 61 6.52 1.49 7.51
N VAL A 62 7.32 0.47 7.30
CA VAL A 62 7.60 -0.06 5.97
C VAL A 62 6.95 -1.43 5.84
N MET A 63 6.20 -1.62 4.78
CA MET A 63 5.60 -2.91 4.44
C MET A 63 6.03 -3.34 3.05
N MET A 64 6.32 -4.63 2.91
CA MET A 64 6.52 -5.26 1.61
C MET A 64 5.33 -6.13 1.32
N THR A 65 4.85 -6.12 0.10
CA THR A 65 3.72 -6.95 -0.29
C THR A 65 4.15 -8.14 -1.14
N HIS A 66 3.31 -9.17 -1.20
CA HIS A 66 3.36 -10.15 -2.27
C HIS A 66 2.80 -9.53 -3.54
N ASP A 67 2.75 -10.28 -4.64
CA ASP A 67 2.24 -9.76 -5.90
C ASP A 67 0.81 -9.23 -5.71
N ALA A 68 0.59 -8.01 -6.17
CA ALA A 68 -0.70 -7.32 -6.07
C ALA A 68 -0.97 -6.55 -7.36
N LYS A 69 -2.25 -6.44 -7.70
CA LYS A 69 -2.67 -5.66 -8.88
C LYS A 69 -2.55 -4.18 -8.58
N GLU A 70 -2.03 -3.43 -9.55
CA GLU A 70 -1.84 -2.00 -9.39
C GLU A 70 -3.14 -1.26 -9.05
N ALA A 71 -4.26 -1.64 -9.68
CA ALA A 71 -5.55 -1.03 -9.39
C ALA A 71 -5.93 -1.20 -7.91
N ASN A 72 -5.69 -2.38 -7.35
CA ASN A 72 -5.98 -2.65 -5.95
C ASN A 72 -5.08 -1.84 -5.03
N VAL A 73 -3.80 -1.70 -5.39
CA VAL A 73 -2.84 -0.89 -4.63
C VAL A 73 -3.29 0.56 -4.60
N ARG A 74 -3.65 1.15 -5.74
CA ARG A 74 -4.11 2.53 -5.80
C ARG A 74 -5.34 2.76 -4.92
N ARG A 75 -6.32 1.85 -4.98
CA ARG A 75 -7.52 1.96 -4.15
C ARG A 75 -7.22 1.84 -2.67
N ALA A 76 -6.36 0.91 -2.30
CA ALA A 76 -5.98 0.72 -0.91
C ALA A 76 -5.26 1.96 -0.37
N LEU A 77 -4.30 2.51 -1.12
CA LEU A 77 -3.57 3.70 -0.69
C LEU A 77 -4.48 4.91 -0.56
N ALA A 78 -5.42 5.08 -1.48
CA ALA A 78 -6.40 6.17 -1.38
C ALA A 78 -7.24 6.04 -0.11
N ALA A 79 -7.66 4.84 0.24
CA ALA A 79 -8.41 4.60 1.47
C ALA A 79 -7.56 4.84 2.71
N ILE A 80 -6.30 4.40 2.71
CA ILE A 80 -5.38 4.58 3.83
C ILE A 80 -5.06 6.05 4.04
N ASP A 81 -4.82 6.80 2.98
CA ASP A 81 -4.49 8.22 3.09
C ASP A 81 -5.63 9.06 3.67
N ARG A 82 -6.86 8.56 3.60
CA ARG A 82 -8.00 9.22 4.23
C ARG A 82 -8.15 8.90 5.71
N MET A 83 -7.35 7.96 6.23
CA MET A 83 -7.38 7.62 7.65
C MET A 83 -6.67 8.70 8.46
N GLY A 84 -7.27 9.13 9.56
CA GLY A 84 -6.70 10.17 10.40
C GLY A 84 -5.37 9.80 11.06
N VAL A 85 -5.03 8.52 11.08
CA VAL A 85 -3.77 8.04 11.69
C VAL A 85 -2.57 8.15 10.75
N VAL A 86 -2.80 8.37 9.45
CA VAL A 86 -1.74 8.54 8.45
C VAL A 86 -1.51 10.04 8.24
N LYS A 87 -0.27 10.48 8.41
CA LYS A 87 0.08 11.91 8.52
C LYS A 87 0.71 12.51 7.27
N SER A 88 0.99 11.70 6.26
CA SER A 88 1.44 12.18 4.96
C SER A 88 1.05 11.15 3.92
N HIS A 89 1.19 11.52 2.64
CA HIS A 89 0.88 10.59 1.57
C HIS A 89 1.76 9.35 1.67
N THR A 90 1.13 8.20 1.49
CA THR A 90 1.85 6.93 1.47
C THR A 90 2.67 6.84 0.18
N VAL A 91 3.90 6.38 0.33
CA VAL A 91 4.77 6.10 -0.81
C VAL A 91 4.68 4.62 -1.14
N ALA A 92 4.47 4.30 -2.40
CA ALA A 92 4.49 2.92 -2.88
C ALA A 92 5.38 2.82 -4.11
N ILE A 93 6.31 1.88 -4.10
CA ILE A 93 7.28 1.68 -5.16
C ILE A 93 7.27 0.21 -5.56
N ARG A 94 7.21 -0.06 -6.85
CA ARG A 94 7.37 -1.42 -7.35
C ARG A 94 8.81 -1.88 -7.10
N THR A 95 8.96 -3.10 -6.59
CA THR A 95 10.27 -3.64 -6.26
C THR A 95 10.79 -4.60 -7.32
N GLU A 96 9.94 -5.01 -8.26
CA GLU A 96 10.29 -5.95 -9.32
C GLU A 96 9.67 -5.51 -10.63
N ALA A 97 10.16 -6.10 -11.73
CA ALA A 97 9.52 -5.90 -13.02
C ALA A 97 8.05 -6.36 -12.95
N PRO A 98 7.11 -5.60 -13.56
CA PRO A 98 5.70 -5.98 -13.52
C PRO A 98 5.46 -7.33 -14.18
N ARG A 99 4.50 -8.09 -13.61
CA ARG A 99 4.03 -9.34 -14.17
C ARG A 99 2.63 -9.13 -14.72
N THR A 100 2.39 -9.64 -15.92
CA THR A 100 1.08 -9.57 -16.56
C THR A 100 0.43 -10.93 -16.56
N LYS A 101 -0.88 -10.94 -16.41
CA LYS A 101 -1.69 -12.15 -16.56
C LYS A 101 -2.66 -12.02 -17.70
#